data_06b5a49af7e6ff6c3a7b03fa8899117c
#
_entry.id   06b5a49af7e6ff6c3a7b03fa8899117c
#
_cell.length_a   1.000
_cell.length_b   1.000
_cell.length_c   1.000
_cell.angle_alpha   90.00
_cell.angle_beta   90.00
_cell.angle_gamma   90.00
#
_symmetry.space_group_name_H-M   'P 1'
#
loop_
_entity.id
_entity.type
_entity.pdbx_description
1 polymer ?
#
loop_
_entity_poly.entity_id
_entity_poly.type
_entity_poly.pdbx_seq_one_letter_code
_entity_poly.pdbx_strand_id
1 'polypeptide(L)'
;MKTYKIAVAGTGYVGLSIATLLSQHHHVTAVDVIPEKVALINQRKSPIQDDYIEKYLAEKELYLTATLDGKTAYQDADFVVIAAPTNYDPVKNYFDTSHVEEVIELVKSVNPRAIMVIKSTIPVGYTENIRKKLDTENVIFSPEFLRESKALYDNLYPSRIIVGRPEGDKRLDEAAHTFAAVLQEGAIKENIDTLFMGLTEAEAVKLFANTYLALRVSYFNELDTYAEIKGLDTQEIGRAHV
;
A
#
# COMPACT_ATOMS: atom_id res chain seq x y z
N MET A 1 12.16 -3.24 20.20
CA MET A 1 11.72 -1.97 19.57
C MET A 1 10.46 -1.43 20.25
N LYS A 2 10.08 -0.17 20.00
CA LYS A 2 8.81 0.39 20.49
C LYS A 2 7.66 -0.27 19.72
N THR A 3 6.65 -0.78 20.41
CA THR A 3 5.42 -1.26 19.77
C THR A 3 4.50 -0.10 19.45
N TYR A 4 4.01 -0.05 18.21
CA TYR A 4 3.12 0.99 17.73
C TYR A 4 1.67 0.48 17.65
N LYS A 5 0.72 1.40 17.77
CA LYS A 5 -0.68 1.19 17.42
C LYS A 5 -0.91 1.65 16.00
N ILE A 6 -1.25 0.75 15.10
CA ILE A 6 -1.39 1.03 13.68
C ILE A 6 -2.81 0.68 13.25
N ALA A 7 -3.50 1.62 12.63
CA ALA A 7 -4.75 1.33 11.95
C ALA A 7 -4.53 1.21 10.44
N VAL A 8 -5.25 0.31 9.80
CA VAL A 8 -5.18 0.12 8.34
C VAL A 8 -6.58 0.26 7.77
N ALA A 9 -6.81 1.28 6.98
CA ALA A 9 -8.08 1.56 6.31
C ALA A 9 -8.15 0.86 4.94
N GLY A 10 -9.06 -0.09 4.83
CA GLY A 10 -9.23 -0.98 3.67
C GLY A 10 -8.52 -2.32 3.86
N THR A 11 -9.21 -3.42 3.52
CA THR A 11 -8.71 -4.79 3.62
C THR A 11 -8.69 -5.51 2.25
N GLY A 12 -8.35 -4.77 1.21
CA GLY A 12 -7.94 -5.32 -0.09
C GLY A 12 -6.52 -5.89 -0.03
N TYR A 13 -5.95 -6.23 -1.19
CA TYR A 13 -4.60 -6.79 -1.27
C TYR A 13 -3.53 -5.95 -0.57
N VAL A 14 -3.54 -4.64 -0.81
CA VAL A 14 -2.59 -3.72 -0.19
C VAL A 14 -2.80 -3.64 1.33
N GLY A 15 -4.02 -3.34 1.77
CA GLY A 15 -4.28 -3.09 3.19
C GLY A 15 -4.13 -4.34 4.04
N LEU A 16 -4.68 -5.50 3.61
CA LEU A 16 -4.62 -6.72 4.40
C LEU A 16 -3.19 -7.29 4.45
N SER A 17 -2.42 -7.20 3.37
CA SER A 17 -1.02 -7.64 3.39
C SER A 17 -0.16 -6.80 4.31
N ILE A 18 -0.34 -5.48 4.31
CA ILE A 18 0.33 -4.57 5.25
C ILE A 18 -0.13 -4.83 6.69
N ALA A 19 -1.43 -4.99 6.93
CA ALA A 19 -1.96 -5.30 8.26
C ALA A 19 -1.38 -6.61 8.80
N THR A 20 -1.30 -7.64 7.98
CA THR A 20 -0.69 -8.93 8.34
C THR A 20 0.81 -8.79 8.60
N LEU A 21 1.54 -8.07 7.73
CA LEU A 21 2.97 -7.83 7.89
C LEU A 21 3.28 -7.16 9.23
N LEU A 22 2.60 -6.05 9.51
CA LEU A 22 2.87 -5.21 10.67
C LEU A 22 2.40 -5.85 11.99
N SER A 23 1.35 -6.66 11.94
CA SER A 23 0.79 -7.31 13.13
C SER A 23 1.67 -8.41 13.73
N GLN A 24 2.77 -8.77 13.08
CA GLN A 24 3.80 -9.65 13.64
C GLN A 24 4.50 -9.01 14.86
N HIS A 25 4.61 -7.68 14.90
CA HIS A 25 5.39 -6.94 15.90
C HIS A 25 4.62 -5.78 16.55
N HIS A 26 3.51 -5.34 15.96
CA HIS A 26 2.75 -4.17 16.36
C HIS A 26 1.26 -4.46 16.54
N HIS A 27 0.56 -3.65 17.35
CA HIS A 27 -0.91 -3.76 17.47
C HIS A 27 -1.57 -3.13 16.24
N VAL A 28 -2.20 -3.97 15.42
CA VAL A 28 -2.84 -3.55 14.18
C VAL A 28 -4.36 -3.72 14.26
N THR A 29 -5.08 -2.66 13.93
CA THR A 29 -6.53 -2.68 13.73
C THR A 29 -6.86 -2.42 12.27
N ALA A 30 -7.33 -3.45 11.57
CA ALA A 30 -7.80 -3.33 10.19
C ALA A 30 -9.25 -2.83 10.18
N VAL A 31 -9.52 -1.83 9.33
CA VAL A 31 -10.85 -1.22 9.18
C VAL A 31 -11.37 -1.49 7.78
N ASP A 32 -12.56 -2.03 7.68
CA ASP A 32 -13.25 -2.19 6.40
C ASP A 32 -14.74 -1.87 6.57
N VAL A 33 -15.42 -1.55 5.49
CA VAL A 33 -16.86 -1.26 5.49
C VAL A 33 -17.70 -2.52 5.26
N ILE A 34 -17.08 -3.66 4.93
CA ILE A 34 -17.74 -4.92 4.60
C ILE A 34 -17.72 -5.85 5.82
N PRO A 35 -18.88 -6.13 6.46
CA PRO A 35 -18.95 -6.93 7.69
C PRO A 35 -18.36 -8.34 7.54
N GLU A 36 -18.57 -8.97 6.39
CA GLU A 36 -18.10 -10.32 6.11
C GLU A 36 -16.57 -10.40 6.10
N LYS A 37 -15.88 -9.39 5.56
CA LYS A 37 -14.42 -9.31 5.58
C LYS A 37 -13.89 -9.16 7.01
N VAL A 38 -14.49 -8.27 7.79
CA VAL A 38 -14.14 -8.07 9.19
C VAL A 38 -14.32 -9.35 10.00
N ALA A 39 -15.43 -10.06 9.80
CA ALA A 39 -15.70 -11.32 10.48
C ALA A 39 -14.67 -12.40 10.11
N LEU A 40 -14.31 -12.52 8.84
CA LEU A 40 -13.31 -13.50 8.37
C LEU A 40 -11.93 -13.22 8.99
N ILE A 41 -11.45 -11.97 8.96
CA ILE A 41 -10.15 -11.61 9.53
C ILE A 41 -10.09 -11.93 11.03
N ASN A 42 -11.15 -11.61 11.79
CA ASN A 42 -11.24 -11.93 13.21
C ASN A 42 -11.30 -13.44 13.50
N GLN A 43 -11.77 -14.25 12.52
CA GLN A 43 -11.71 -15.71 12.56
C GLN A 43 -10.38 -16.28 12.06
N ARG A 44 -9.39 -15.42 11.77
CA ARG A 44 -8.10 -15.85 11.18
C ARG A 44 -8.24 -16.49 9.80
N LYS A 45 -9.18 -15.99 9.00
CA LYS A 45 -9.42 -16.39 7.60
C LYS A 45 -9.23 -15.19 6.69
N SER A 46 -8.62 -15.43 5.53
CA SER A 46 -8.45 -14.38 4.53
C SER A 46 -9.74 -14.13 3.75
N PRO A 47 -10.20 -12.88 3.61
CA PRO A 47 -11.30 -12.53 2.70
C PRO A 47 -10.87 -12.37 1.24
N ILE A 48 -9.58 -12.53 0.94
CA ILE A 48 -8.99 -12.41 -0.40
C ILE A 48 -8.09 -13.60 -0.68
N GLN A 49 -7.88 -13.91 -1.95
CA GLN A 49 -7.02 -15.01 -2.38
C GLN A 49 -5.54 -14.58 -2.36
N ASP A 50 -4.81 -15.00 -1.33
CA ASP A 50 -3.35 -14.82 -1.19
C ASP A 50 -2.83 -15.91 -0.24
N ASP A 51 -2.11 -16.88 -0.78
CA ASP A 51 -1.63 -18.06 -0.05
C ASP A 51 -0.81 -17.69 1.20
N TYR A 52 -0.02 -16.61 1.14
CA TYR A 52 0.79 -16.17 2.26
C TYR A 52 -0.05 -15.48 3.35
N ILE A 53 -1.07 -14.69 2.98
CA ILE A 53 -2.00 -14.11 3.95
C ILE A 53 -2.77 -15.23 4.65
N GLU A 54 -3.31 -16.19 3.90
CA GLU A 54 -4.05 -17.34 4.44
C GLU A 54 -3.18 -18.11 5.44
N LYS A 55 -1.95 -18.43 5.04
CA LYS A 55 -0.97 -19.11 5.90
C LYS A 55 -0.65 -18.33 7.16
N TYR A 56 -0.35 -17.03 7.04
CA TYR A 56 0.02 -16.19 8.20
C TYR A 56 -1.14 -16.03 9.17
N LEU A 57 -2.35 -15.81 8.68
CA LEU A 57 -3.54 -15.73 9.54
C LEU A 57 -3.80 -17.04 10.29
N ALA A 58 -3.56 -18.19 9.66
CA ALA A 58 -3.81 -19.51 10.26
C ALA A 58 -2.69 -19.96 11.23
N GLU A 59 -1.42 -19.65 10.93
CA GLU A 59 -0.29 -20.27 11.60
C GLU A 59 0.50 -19.30 12.51
N LYS A 60 0.43 -17.98 12.28
CA LYS A 60 1.23 -17.01 13.02
C LYS A 60 0.45 -16.37 14.16
N GLU A 61 1.16 -16.09 15.24
CA GLU A 61 0.65 -15.23 16.30
C GLU A 61 0.70 -13.77 15.82
N LEU A 62 -0.45 -13.19 15.55
CA LEU A 62 -0.59 -11.84 15.01
C LEU A 62 -1.40 -10.96 15.96
N TYR A 63 -0.88 -9.78 16.28
CA TYR A 63 -1.60 -8.75 17.03
C TYR A 63 -2.55 -7.97 16.11
N LEU A 64 -3.43 -8.72 15.42
CA LEU A 64 -4.36 -8.21 14.41
C LEU A 64 -5.81 -8.36 14.90
N THR A 65 -6.55 -7.26 14.83
CA THR A 65 -8.01 -7.22 14.95
C THR A 65 -8.62 -6.50 13.76
N ALA A 66 -9.89 -6.76 13.46
CA ALA A 66 -10.61 -6.05 12.39
C ALA A 66 -11.92 -5.48 12.94
N THR A 67 -12.33 -4.32 12.41
CA THR A 67 -13.54 -3.62 12.84
C THR A 67 -14.20 -2.83 11.72
N LEU A 68 -15.52 -2.59 11.87
CA LEU A 68 -16.26 -1.65 11.03
C LEU A 68 -16.17 -0.21 11.58
N ASP A 69 -15.74 -0.04 12.84
CA ASP A 69 -15.67 1.25 13.52
C ASP A 69 -14.29 1.90 13.33
N GLY A 70 -14.15 2.63 12.23
CA GLY A 70 -12.94 3.41 11.95
C GLY A 70 -12.69 4.51 13.00
N LYS A 71 -13.74 5.09 13.55
CA LYS A 71 -13.61 6.15 14.56
C LYS A 71 -12.84 5.67 15.77
N THR A 72 -13.23 4.54 16.33
CA THR A 72 -12.54 3.94 17.48
C THR A 72 -11.13 3.44 17.10
N ALA A 73 -10.98 2.85 15.91
CA ALA A 73 -9.69 2.34 15.45
C ALA A 73 -8.62 3.42 15.28
N TYR A 74 -9.02 4.61 14.83
CA TYR A 74 -8.07 5.71 14.55
C TYR A 74 -7.75 6.57 15.80
N GLN A 75 -8.60 6.54 16.83
CA GLN A 75 -8.50 7.43 17.98
C GLN A 75 -7.15 7.39 18.68
N ASP A 76 -6.55 6.22 18.82
CA ASP A 76 -5.30 5.98 19.54
C ASP A 76 -4.15 5.53 18.62
N ALA A 77 -4.33 5.58 17.30
CA ALA A 77 -3.33 5.12 16.36
C ALA A 77 -2.12 6.09 16.30
N ASP A 78 -0.91 5.54 16.33
CA ASP A 78 0.32 6.28 16.02
C ASP A 78 0.39 6.52 14.49
N PHE A 79 0.05 5.50 13.69
CA PHE A 79 -0.03 5.53 12.24
C PHE A 79 -1.40 5.06 11.74
N VAL A 80 -1.91 5.71 10.71
CA VAL A 80 -3.07 5.25 9.94
C VAL A 80 -2.65 5.03 8.50
N VAL A 81 -2.58 3.77 8.09
CA VAL A 81 -2.25 3.37 6.71
C VAL A 81 -3.53 3.38 5.89
N ILE A 82 -3.57 4.19 4.84
CA ILE A 82 -4.74 4.36 3.99
C ILE A 82 -4.56 3.55 2.71
N ALA A 83 -5.27 2.42 2.63
CA ALA A 83 -5.32 1.51 1.49
C ALA A 83 -6.76 1.39 0.95
N ALA A 84 -7.49 2.49 1.02
CA ALA A 84 -8.84 2.59 0.47
C ALA A 84 -8.82 2.49 -1.06
N PRO A 85 -9.87 1.93 -1.70
CA PRO A 85 -9.92 1.80 -3.14
C PRO A 85 -9.93 3.19 -3.81
N THR A 86 -9.19 3.28 -4.92
CA THR A 86 -9.20 4.43 -5.82
C THR A 86 -9.51 3.93 -7.22
N ASN A 87 -10.68 4.29 -7.74
CA ASN A 87 -11.12 3.85 -9.04
C ASN A 87 -10.78 4.89 -10.11
N TYR A 88 -10.20 4.44 -11.22
CA TYR A 88 -9.98 5.31 -12.38
C TYR A 88 -11.19 5.21 -13.32
N ASP A 89 -11.82 6.33 -13.61
CA ASP A 89 -12.86 6.46 -14.63
C ASP A 89 -12.20 6.88 -15.96
N PRO A 90 -12.07 5.98 -16.95
CA PRO A 90 -11.38 6.29 -18.20
C PRO A 90 -12.20 7.25 -19.11
N VAL A 91 -13.50 7.39 -18.88
CA VAL A 91 -14.34 8.31 -19.65
C VAL A 91 -14.14 9.75 -19.19
N LYS A 92 -14.03 9.93 -17.88
CA LYS A 92 -13.81 11.24 -17.24
C LYS A 92 -12.33 11.58 -17.08
N ASN A 93 -11.42 10.65 -17.35
CA ASN A 93 -10.00 10.76 -17.02
C ASN A 93 -9.77 11.20 -15.55
N TYR A 94 -10.46 10.55 -14.63
CA TYR A 94 -10.55 10.96 -13.24
C TYR A 94 -10.29 9.80 -12.30
N PHE A 95 -9.47 10.05 -11.29
CA PHE A 95 -9.30 9.13 -10.15
C PHE A 95 -10.29 9.51 -9.05
N ASP A 96 -11.17 8.59 -8.69
CA ASP A 96 -12.03 8.76 -7.54
C ASP A 96 -11.24 8.48 -6.26
N THR A 97 -10.88 9.54 -5.57
CA THR A 97 -10.14 9.51 -4.31
C THR A 97 -11.02 9.80 -3.09
N SER A 98 -12.34 9.81 -3.26
CA SER A 98 -13.31 10.16 -2.21
C SER A 98 -13.12 9.34 -0.93
N HIS A 99 -12.91 8.03 -1.05
CA HIS A 99 -12.68 7.18 0.12
C HIS A 99 -11.36 7.46 0.85
N VAL A 100 -10.33 7.91 0.14
CA VAL A 100 -9.08 8.36 0.78
C VAL A 100 -9.34 9.64 1.57
N GLU A 101 -10.08 10.58 0.99
CA GLU A 101 -10.46 11.85 1.63
C GLU A 101 -11.32 11.61 2.89
N GLU A 102 -12.34 10.75 2.79
CA GLU A 102 -13.19 10.36 3.93
C GLU A 102 -12.38 9.80 5.11
N VAL A 103 -11.40 8.94 4.83
CA VAL A 103 -10.51 8.41 5.88
C VAL A 103 -9.68 9.52 6.50
N ILE A 104 -9.07 10.41 5.70
CA ILE A 104 -8.26 11.53 6.20
C ILE A 104 -9.09 12.46 7.08
N GLU A 105 -10.30 12.82 6.65
CA GLU A 105 -11.23 13.67 7.43
C GLU A 105 -11.62 13.01 8.76
N LEU A 106 -11.93 11.72 8.73
CA LEU A 106 -12.28 10.98 9.94
C LEU A 106 -11.10 10.91 10.91
N VAL A 107 -9.90 10.58 10.43
CA VAL A 107 -8.68 10.55 11.24
C VAL A 107 -8.43 11.93 11.85
N LYS A 108 -8.45 12.98 11.04
CA LYS A 108 -8.29 14.38 11.51
C LYS A 108 -9.29 14.73 12.61
N SER A 109 -10.53 14.29 12.50
CA SER A 109 -11.58 14.59 13.47
C SER A 109 -11.41 13.92 14.85
N VAL A 110 -10.81 12.71 14.88
CA VAL A 110 -10.68 11.90 16.11
C VAL A 110 -9.26 11.85 16.66
N ASN A 111 -8.25 11.99 15.81
CA ASN A 111 -6.85 11.93 16.19
C ASN A 111 -5.97 12.79 15.24
N PRO A 112 -5.98 14.11 15.40
CA PRO A 112 -5.21 15.01 14.53
C PRO A 112 -3.69 14.83 14.64
N ARG A 113 -3.19 14.02 15.58
CA ARG A 113 -1.77 13.75 15.75
C ARG A 113 -1.28 12.51 15.03
N ALA A 114 -2.20 11.61 14.63
CA ALA A 114 -1.83 10.41 13.89
C ALA A 114 -1.12 10.75 12.59
N ILE A 115 -0.09 10.00 12.26
CA ILE A 115 0.56 10.09 10.95
C ILE A 115 -0.23 9.22 9.97
N MET A 116 -0.77 9.84 8.95
CA MET A 116 -1.50 9.17 7.87
C MET A 116 -0.54 8.81 6.74
N VAL A 117 -0.52 7.56 6.33
CA VAL A 117 0.33 7.05 5.25
C VAL A 117 -0.55 6.56 4.12
N ILE A 118 -0.61 7.32 3.02
CA ILE A 118 -1.36 6.89 1.84
C ILE A 118 -0.57 5.80 1.12
N LYS A 119 -1.21 4.64 0.94
CA LYS A 119 -0.73 3.50 0.15
C LYS A 119 -1.56 3.27 -1.12
N SER A 120 -2.75 3.87 -1.20
CA SER A 120 -3.61 3.84 -2.39
C SER A 120 -2.92 4.46 -3.59
N THR A 121 -3.24 3.99 -4.80
CA THR A 121 -2.76 4.60 -6.03
C THR A 121 -3.47 5.95 -6.24
N ILE A 122 -2.71 7.01 -6.35
CA ILE A 122 -3.19 8.39 -6.45
C ILE A 122 -2.47 9.14 -7.56
N PRO A 123 -3.06 10.22 -8.10
CA PRO A 123 -2.41 11.08 -9.09
C PRO A 123 -1.18 11.79 -8.54
N VAL A 124 -0.24 12.14 -9.41
CA VAL A 124 0.94 12.94 -9.05
C VAL A 124 0.53 14.33 -8.56
N GLY A 125 1.05 14.76 -7.42
CA GLY A 125 0.71 16.02 -6.73
C GLY A 125 -0.49 15.90 -5.79
N TYR A 126 -1.12 14.74 -5.69
CA TYR A 126 -2.32 14.56 -4.86
C TYR A 126 -2.05 14.79 -3.38
N THR A 127 -0.98 14.22 -2.83
CA THR A 127 -0.71 14.31 -1.38
C THR A 127 -0.49 15.76 -0.93
N GLU A 128 0.22 16.55 -1.71
CA GLU A 128 0.38 17.98 -1.42
C GLU A 128 -0.95 18.75 -1.50
N ASN A 129 -1.77 18.43 -2.51
CA ASN A 129 -3.07 19.07 -2.69
C ASN A 129 -4.04 18.73 -1.56
N ILE A 130 -4.13 17.45 -1.15
CA ILE A 130 -5.04 17.04 -0.09
C ILE A 130 -4.63 17.58 1.27
N ARG A 131 -3.33 17.69 1.56
CA ARG A 131 -2.81 18.36 2.75
C ARG A 131 -3.31 19.80 2.87
N LYS A 132 -3.28 20.55 1.76
CA LYS A 132 -3.79 21.93 1.69
C LYS A 132 -5.31 21.97 1.76
N LYS A 133 -6.00 21.11 0.99
CA LYS A 133 -7.47 21.07 0.91
C LYS A 133 -8.11 20.77 2.27
N LEU A 134 -7.54 19.81 2.99
CA LEU A 134 -8.07 19.38 4.29
C LEU A 134 -7.35 20.03 5.49
N ASP A 135 -6.49 21.01 5.26
CA ASP A 135 -5.74 21.70 6.32
C ASP A 135 -5.14 20.70 7.32
N THR A 136 -4.32 19.77 6.83
CA THR A 136 -3.63 18.77 7.65
C THR A 136 -2.20 18.56 7.18
N GLU A 137 -1.27 18.59 8.11
CA GLU A 137 0.15 18.37 7.81
C GLU A 137 0.58 16.91 7.98
N ASN A 138 -0.24 16.07 8.62
CA ASN A 138 0.15 14.73 9.04
C ASN A 138 -0.07 13.64 7.97
N VAL A 139 0.15 13.96 6.71
CA VAL A 139 0.00 13.03 5.60
C VAL A 139 1.32 12.84 4.88
N ILE A 140 1.74 11.59 4.74
CA ILE A 140 2.88 11.15 3.92
C ILE A 140 2.41 10.11 2.91
N PHE A 141 3.23 9.79 1.91
CA PHE A 141 2.91 8.83 0.87
C PHE A 141 3.95 7.71 0.83
N SER A 142 3.50 6.47 0.71
CA SER A 142 4.39 5.33 0.52
C SER A 142 3.83 4.39 -0.53
N PRO A 143 4.32 4.44 -1.78
CA PRO A 143 3.85 3.57 -2.85
C PRO A 143 4.08 2.10 -2.52
N GLU A 144 3.31 1.24 -3.17
CA GLU A 144 3.48 -0.20 -3.13
C GLU A 144 3.80 -0.74 -4.53
N PHE A 145 4.48 -1.89 -4.60
CA PHE A 145 4.90 -2.54 -5.84
C PHE A 145 4.54 -4.02 -5.85
N LEU A 146 3.49 -4.40 -5.14
CA LEU A 146 3.04 -5.77 -4.98
C LEU A 146 2.18 -6.26 -6.15
N ARG A 147 2.12 -7.58 -6.29
CA ARG A 147 1.19 -8.29 -7.16
C ARG A 147 -0.04 -8.74 -6.35
N GLU A 148 -1.24 -8.59 -6.92
CA GLU A 148 -2.48 -8.85 -6.18
C GLU A 148 -2.51 -10.22 -5.49
N SER A 149 -2.29 -11.31 -6.18
CA SER A 149 -2.33 -12.66 -5.59
C SER A 149 -1.08 -13.07 -4.79
N LYS A 150 -0.10 -12.17 -4.62
CA LYS A 150 1.16 -12.39 -3.89
C LYS A 150 1.52 -11.20 -3.00
N ALA A 151 0.52 -10.50 -2.51
CA ALA A 151 0.70 -9.22 -1.85
C ALA A 151 1.55 -9.34 -0.58
N LEU A 152 1.28 -10.33 0.28
CA LEU A 152 2.10 -10.52 1.47
C LEU A 152 3.51 -11.02 1.14
N TYR A 153 3.66 -11.94 0.17
CA TYR A 153 5.00 -12.36 -0.27
C TYR A 153 5.84 -11.17 -0.72
N ASP A 154 5.27 -10.29 -1.56
CA ASP A 154 5.98 -9.12 -2.06
C ASP A 154 6.30 -8.09 -0.96
N ASN A 155 5.51 -8.05 0.12
CA ASN A 155 5.82 -7.25 1.31
C ASN A 155 6.86 -7.93 2.24
N LEU A 156 6.91 -9.26 2.29
CA LEU A 156 7.95 -9.99 3.03
C LEU A 156 9.32 -9.93 2.32
N TYR A 157 9.31 -9.83 0.99
CA TYR A 157 10.50 -9.74 0.13
C TYR A 157 10.44 -8.52 -0.80
N PRO A 158 10.32 -7.30 -0.25
CA PRO A 158 10.11 -6.12 -1.08
C PRO A 158 11.34 -5.83 -1.95
N SER A 159 11.10 -5.38 -3.17
CA SER A 159 12.19 -4.92 -4.04
C SER A 159 12.87 -3.69 -3.45
N ARG A 160 12.10 -2.80 -2.90
CA ARG A 160 12.49 -1.55 -2.24
C ARG A 160 11.35 -1.02 -1.36
N ILE A 161 11.68 -0.15 -0.42
CA ILE A 161 10.73 0.66 0.36
C ILE A 161 10.92 2.12 -0.05
N ILE A 162 9.83 2.82 -0.35
CA ILE A 162 9.86 4.25 -0.66
C ILE A 162 8.91 4.97 0.28
N VAL A 163 9.37 6.07 0.87
CA VAL A 163 8.53 6.95 1.66
C VAL A 163 8.72 8.39 1.19
N GLY A 164 7.65 8.95 0.66
CA GLY A 164 7.55 10.37 0.30
C GLY A 164 7.13 11.20 1.50
N ARG A 165 7.84 12.28 1.76
CA ARG A 165 7.56 13.24 2.83
C ARG A 165 7.86 14.66 2.34
N PRO A 166 7.25 15.71 2.95
CA PRO A 166 7.57 17.09 2.60
C PRO A 166 9.01 17.44 2.99
N GLU A 167 9.63 18.27 2.18
CA GLU A 167 10.97 18.78 2.49
C GLU A 167 10.93 19.75 3.66
N GLY A 168 11.97 19.73 4.50
CA GLY A 168 12.15 20.66 5.62
C GLY A 168 11.33 20.36 6.88
N ASP A 169 10.39 19.43 6.84
CA ASP A 169 9.62 19.00 8.02
C ASP A 169 10.34 17.84 8.73
N LYS A 170 11.13 18.19 9.76
CA LYS A 170 11.87 17.17 10.54
C LYS A 170 10.99 16.14 11.22
N ARG A 171 9.79 16.53 11.66
CA ARG A 171 8.85 15.64 12.34
C ARG A 171 8.32 14.57 11.38
N LEU A 172 7.96 14.97 10.18
CA LEU A 172 7.51 14.02 9.16
C LEU A 172 8.66 13.22 8.55
N ASP A 173 9.86 13.77 8.52
CA ASP A 173 11.06 13.01 8.16
C ASP A 173 11.34 11.88 9.17
N GLU A 174 11.29 12.16 10.48
CA GLU A 174 11.38 11.14 11.54
C GLU A 174 10.25 10.11 11.46
N ALA A 175 9.01 10.55 11.19
CA ALA A 175 7.88 9.66 11.01
C ALA A 175 8.05 8.75 9.78
N ALA A 176 8.56 9.27 8.66
CA ALA A 176 8.85 8.50 7.46
C ALA A 176 9.93 7.42 7.71
N HIS A 177 11.00 7.78 8.42
CA HIS A 177 12.04 6.81 8.82
C HIS A 177 11.47 5.75 9.78
N THR A 178 10.64 6.15 10.73
CA THR A 178 9.96 5.21 11.65
C THR A 178 9.05 4.24 10.88
N PHE A 179 8.24 4.75 9.96
CA PHE A 179 7.35 3.91 9.15
C PHE A 179 8.13 2.93 8.26
N ALA A 180 9.22 3.37 7.64
CA ALA A 180 10.09 2.50 6.87
C ALA A 180 10.72 1.39 7.73
N ALA A 181 11.17 1.73 8.95
CA ALA A 181 11.72 0.75 9.89
C ALA A 181 10.67 -0.29 10.32
N VAL A 182 9.42 0.13 10.54
CA VAL A 182 8.29 -0.75 10.86
C VAL A 182 7.99 -1.73 9.70
N LEU A 183 8.07 -1.29 8.46
CA LEU A 183 7.95 -2.16 7.29
C LEU A 183 9.12 -3.15 7.18
N GLN A 184 10.36 -2.69 7.42
CA GLN A 184 11.55 -3.55 7.42
C GLN A 184 11.50 -4.62 8.52
N GLU A 185 11.00 -4.27 9.72
CA GLU A 185 10.88 -5.21 10.84
C GLU A 185 9.94 -6.38 10.52
N GLY A 186 8.86 -6.13 9.77
CA GLY A 186 7.94 -7.18 9.32
C GLY A 186 8.46 -8.03 8.16
N ALA A 187 9.42 -7.52 7.37
CA ALA A 187 9.95 -8.20 6.21
C ALA A 187 10.92 -9.33 6.58
N ILE A 188 11.02 -10.33 5.69
CA ILE A 188 12.02 -11.42 5.80
C ILE A 188 13.30 -11.02 5.08
N LYS A 189 13.17 -10.27 3.97
CA LYS A 189 14.32 -9.82 3.20
C LYS A 189 15.19 -8.90 4.04
N GLU A 190 16.48 -9.17 4.08
CA GLU A 190 17.50 -8.30 4.66
C GLU A 190 18.01 -7.28 3.64
N ASN A 191 18.61 -6.17 4.11
CA ASN A 191 19.24 -5.14 3.29
C ASN A 191 18.30 -4.59 2.19
N ILE A 192 17.10 -4.16 2.61
CA ILE A 192 16.10 -3.59 1.71
C ILE A 192 16.51 -2.15 1.36
N ASP A 193 16.63 -1.86 0.06
CA ASP A 193 16.81 -0.50 -0.43
C ASP A 193 15.65 0.38 0.05
N THR A 194 15.98 1.39 0.84
CA THR A 194 14.98 2.28 1.44
C THR A 194 15.27 3.72 1.03
N LEU A 195 14.31 4.32 0.33
CA LEU A 195 14.46 5.61 -0.31
C LEU A 195 13.48 6.62 0.29
N PHE A 196 14.00 7.79 0.64
CA PHE A 196 13.21 8.93 1.13
C PHE A 196 13.29 10.06 0.10
N MET A 197 12.13 10.61 -0.27
CA MET A 197 12.05 11.63 -1.33
C MET A 197 10.87 12.59 -1.09
N GLY A 198 10.69 13.56 -1.95
CA GLY A 198 9.51 14.43 -1.94
C GLY A 198 8.21 13.65 -2.20
N LEU A 199 7.08 14.20 -1.79
CA LEU A 199 5.77 13.56 -1.95
C LEU A 199 5.46 13.30 -3.43
N THR A 200 5.65 14.31 -4.26
CA THR A 200 5.35 14.27 -5.70
C THR A 200 6.28 13.31 -6.44
N GLU A 201 7.55 13.24 -6.06
CA GLU A 201 8.51 12.29 -6.61
C GLU A 201 8.12 10.86 -6.29
N ALA A 202 7.69 10.57 -5.06
CA ALA A 202 7.25 9.24 -4.66
C ALA A 202 5.98 8.78 -5.43
N GLU A 203 5.04 9.71 -5.66
CA GLU A 203 3.85 9.47 -6.49
C GLU A 203 4.23 9.21 -7.95
N ALA A 204 5.17 10.00 -8.49
CA ALA A 204 5.68 9.84 -9.85
C ALA A 204 6.37 8.48 -10.03
N VAL A 205 7.16 8.01 -9.05
CA VAL A 205 7.79 6.67 -9.11
C VAL A 205 6.72 5.58 -9.29
N LYS A 206 5.59 5.65 -8.58
CA LYS A 206 4.50 4.68 -8.74
C LYS A 206 3.90 4.73 -10.13
N LEU A 207 3.60 5.93 -10.64
CA LEU A 207 3.05 6.12 -11.97
C LEU A 207 3.98 5.54 -13.05
N PHE A 208 5.25 5.93 -13.02
CA PHE A 208 6.22 5.50 -14.03
C PHE A 208 6.55 4.01 -13.94
N ALA A 209 6.59 3.42 -12.74
CA ALA A 209 6.77 1.98 -12.58
C ALA A 209 5.61 1.19 -13.23
N ASN A 210 4.37 1.62 -13.01
CA ASN A 210 3.20 0.99 -13.63
C ASN A 210 3.18 1.19 -15.15
N THR A 211 3.50 2.38 -15.64
CA THR A 211 3.57 2.68 -17.07
C THR A 211 4.66 1.88 -17.76
N TYR A 212 5.82 1.72 -17.12
CA TYR A 212 6.90 0.90 -17.66
C TYR A 212 6.51 -0.58 -17.77
N LEU A 213 5.81 -1.12 -16.77
CA LEU A 213 5.28 -2.49 -16.84
C LEU A 213 4.26 -2.64 -17.99
N ALA A 214 3.35 -1.69 -18.14
CA ALA A 214 2.39 -1.69 -19.25
C ALA A 214 3.09 -1.63 -20.61
N LEU A 215 4.11 -0.79 -20.75
CA LEU A 215 4.94 -0.71 -21.97
C LEU A 215 5.63 -2.04 -22.29
N ARG A 216 6.19 -2.72 -21.26
CA ARG A 216 6.80 -4.05 -21.47
C ARG A 216 5.78 -5.08 -21.95
N VAL A 217 4.61 -5.13 -21.36
CA VAL A 217 3.54 -6.05 -21.80
C VAL A 217 3.16 -5.75 -23.25
N SER A 218 2.95 -4.49 -23.59
CA SER A 218 2.61 -4.07 -24.95
C SER A 218 3.71 -4.46 -25.96
N TYR A 219 4.98 -4.24 -25.59
CA TYR A 219 6.12 -4.64 -26.43
C TYR A 219 6.15 -6.14 -26.73
N PHE A 220 5.96 -6.98 -25.70
CA PHE A 220 5.97 -8.42 -25.91
C PHE A 220 4.74 -8.94 -26.65
N ASN A 221 3.58 -8.28 -26.52
CA ASN A 221 2.41 -8.60 -27.32
C ASN A 221 2.64 -8.31 -28.80
N GLU A 222 3.30 -7.18 -29.13
CA GLU A 222 3.68 -6.88 -30.52
C GLU A 222 4.73 -7.85 -31.06
N LEU A 223 5.71 -8.25 -30.22
CA LEU A 223 6.69 -9.28 -30.58
C LEU A 223 6.02 -10.61 -30.92
N ASP A 224 5.05 -11.03 -30.11
CA ASP A 224 4.29 -12.26 -30.28
C ASP A 224 3.49 -12.24 -31.60
N THR A 225 2.79 -11.14 -31.83
CA THR A 225 2.04 -10.91 -33.08
C THR A 225 2.97 -10.95 -34.32
N TYR A 226 4.15 -10.33 -34.25
CA TYR A 226 5.12 -10.37 -35.31
C TYR A 226 5.65 -11.80 -35.58
N ALA A 227 5.97 -12.51 -34.52
CA ALA A 227 6.45 -13.90 -34.61
C ALA A 227 5.37 -14.82 -35.24
N GLU A 228 4.11 -14.71 -34.83
CA GLU A 228 3.00 -15.45 -35.40
C GLU A 228 2.87 -15.20 -36.92
N ILE A 229 2.85 -13.94 -37.35
CA ILE A 229 2.74 -13.55 -38.77
C ILE A 229 3.92 -14.11 -39.60
N LYS A 230 5.09 -14.24 -38.99
CA LYS A 230 6.33 -14.69 -39.67
C LYS A 230 6.59 -16.20 -39.53
N GLY A 231 5.74 -16.92 -38.77
CA GLY A 231 5.94 -18.35 -38.49
C GLY A 231 7.17 -18.63 -37.65
N LEU A 232 7.53 -17.72 -36.74
CA LEU A 232 8.66 -17.84 -35.83
C LEU A 232 8.21 -18.38 -34.47
N ASP A 233 9.12 -18.98 -33.72
CA ASP A 233 8.87 -19.45 -32.36
C ASP A 233 9.11 -18.31 -31.35
N THR A 234 8.01 -17.77 -30.80
CA THR A 234 8.05 -16.69 -29.80
C THR A 234 8.80 -17.10 -28.53
N GLN A 235 8.75 -18.38 -28.13
CA GLN A 235 9.45 -18.87 -26.96
C GLN A 235 10.97 -18.82 -27.13
N GLU A 236 11.47 -19.20 -28.32
CA GLU A 236 12.89 -19.16 -28.61
C GLU A 236 13.40 -17.71 -28.63
N ILE A 237 12.64 -16.78 -29.25
CA ILE A 237 12.96 -15.36 -29.28
C ILE A 237 12.95 -14.79 -27.85
N GLY A 238 11.91 -15.08 -27.07
CA GLY A 238 11.76 -14.60 -25.69
C GLY A 238 12.90 -15.03 -24.77
N ARG A 239 13.35 -16.29 -24.88
CA ARG A 239 14.49 -16.82 -24.09
C ARG A 239 15.80 -16.10 -24.39
N ALA A 240 16.00 -15.63 -25.61
CA ALA A 240 17.23 -14.94 -26.03
C ALA A 240 17.20 -13.44 -25.68
N HIS A 241 16.05 -12.89 -25.33
CA HIS A 241 15.84 -11.46 -25.13
C HIS A 241 15.89 -11.04 -23.65
N VAL A 242 15.87 -11.96 -22.70
CA VAL A 242 15.86 -11.70 -21.24
C VAL A 242 17.24 -11.85 -20.64
#